data_a33b4535329b1cf33a0044388301ab7b
#
_entry.id   a33b4535329b1cf33a0044388301ab7b
#
_cell.length_a   1.000
_cell.length_b   1.000
_cell.length_c   1.000
_cell.angle_alpha   90.00
_cell.angle_beta   90.00
_cell.angle_gamma   90.00
#
_symmetry.space_group_name_H-M   'P 1'
#
loop_
_entity.id
_entity.type
_entity.pdbx_description
1 polymer ?
#
loop_
_entity_poly.entity_id
_entity_poly.type
_entity_poly.pdbx_seq_one_letter_code
_entity_poly.pdbx_strand_id
1 'polypeptide(L)'
;MHEEVVVVGSGPIGAVIARRFAQAGRAVRMLEAGPAISDPPGSHIRNLERFQHDPDSFFAGIADRFTYFDEEAPPAGLPGACTTAAVGGQGVLWTNNCPRPSALEQWTVMPTSEWDHYLGEAERYLDVHEDTFAASVRQQRIVERLRAPLADVGRGIRAQPMAGRLLDLATTTIHYVATCDVLVDSGVAVQAGDVRRVVLEGPRVSAVELSDGERIDASVVVVAAGALGTPVLLHRSRLRAPALGRYLTYHPVLFSQLVLDAQLCSSDGYDLPPRLWIPPSIGAPWNTMVLRDTSPTPAAPPDIDVAPNRLVEIQSFCPVDNHPDNTMTIGDEGTVRFDVPLRDADRKRMEAVVADQGALAGHLGRFRVGVEPQWMTLGFAHVMGTCRMGDSDDGTCVADGFGRVWGTDSLYLATVGLIPTSLAVNPTLTGAALAIRTADHVLAN
;
A
#
# COMPACT_ATOMS: atom_id res chain seq x y z
N MET A 1 9.37 -8.24 -34.72
CA MET A 1 10.09 -8.11 -33.42
C MET A 1 9.01 -7.90 -32.38
N HIS A 2 8.96 -8.76 -31.34
CA HIS A 2 8.03 -8.51 -30.25
C HIS A 2 8.51 -7.26 -29.51
N GLU A 3 7.65 -6.25 -29.44
CA GLU A 3 7.93 -5.01 -28.73
C GLU A 3 8.20 -5.32 -27.25
N GLU A 4 9.35 -4.91 -26.74
CA GLU A 4 9.73 -5.11 -25.36
C GLU A 4 9.01 -4.08 -24.47
N VAL A 5 8.36 -4.55 -23.41
CA VAL A 5 7.75 -3.71 -22.39
C VAL A 5 8.78 -3.50 -21.27
N VAL A 6 9.10 -2.24 -20.99
CA VAL A 6 9.95 -1.90 -19.84
C VAL A 6 9.07 -1.49 -18.66
N VAL A 7 9.20 -2.22 -17.54
CA VAL A 7 8.54 -1.91 -16.28
C VAL A 7 9.56 -1.31 -15.31
N VAL A 8 9.31 -0.09 -14.84
CA VAL A 8 10.20 0.65 -13.94
C VAL A 8 9.69 0.57 -12.51
N GLY A 9 10.40 -0.18 -11.69
CA GLY A 9 10.05 -0.47 -10.29
C GLY A 9 9.50 -1.88 -10.08
N SER A 10 10.05 -2.59 -9.11
CA SER A 10 9.75 -4.00 -8.81
C SER A 10 8.83 -4.20 -7.60
N GLY A 11 8.15 -3.15 -7.13
CA GLY A 11 7.14 -3.26 -6.08
C GLY A 11 5.97 -4.19 -6.46
N PRO A 12 5.05 -4.50 -5.54
CA PRO A 12 3.96 -5.47 -5.78
C PRO A 12 3.14 -5.16 -7.04
N ILE A 13 2.83 -3.89 -7.29
CA ILE A 13 2.04 -3.45 -8.44
C ILE A 13 2.85 -3.63 -9.75
N GLY A 14 4.15 -3.28 -9.72
CA GLY A 14 5.07 -3.51 -10.82
C GLY A 14 5.21 -5.00 -11.16
N ALA A 15 5.30 -5.85 -10.13
CA ALA A 15 5.35 -7.31 -10.31
C ALA A 15 4.07 -7.87 -10.95
N VAL A 16 2.90 -7.40 -10.47
CA VAL A 16 1.59 -7.82 -11.02
C VAL A 16 1.48 -7.49 -12.51
N ILE A 17 1.80 -6.25 -12.90
CA ILE A 17 1.69 -5.85 -14.32
C ILE A 17 2.73 -6.56 -15.20
N ALA A 18 3.95 -6.74 -14.70
CA ALA A 18 5.00 -7.47 -15.42
C ALA A 18 4.61 -8.94 -15.66
N ARG A 19 4.09 -9.61 -14.63
CA ARG A 19 3.57 -10.98 -14.75
C ARG A 19 2.43 -11.04 -15.75
N ARG A 20 1.49 -10.07 -15.75
CA ARG A 20 0.36 -10.05 -16.69
C ARG A 20 0.83 -9.99 -18.13
N PHE A 21 1.81 -9.13 -18.45
CA PHE A 21 2.40 -9.06 -19.78
C PHE A 21 3.13 -10.35 -20.17
N ALA A 22 3.92 -10.91 -19.26
CA ALA A 22 4.66 -12.16 -19.51
C ALA A 22 3.72 -13.35 -19.79
N GLN A 23 2.63 -13.46 -19.03
CA GLN A 23 1.60 -14.49 -19.26
C GLN A 23 0.90 -14.35 -20.62
N ALA A 24 0.83 -13.15 -21.17
CA ALA A 24 0.34 -12.89 -22.51
C ALA A 24 1.42 -13.07 -23.60
N GLY A 25 2.61 -13.56 -23.25
CA GLY A 25 3.71 -13.81 -24.18
C GLY A 25 4.49 -12.57 -24.62
N ARG A 26 4.33 -11.41 -23.92
CA ARG A 26 5.14 -10.21 -24.20
C ARG A 26 6.51 -10.33 -23.54
N ALA A 27 7.54 -9.87 -24.23
CA ALA A 27 8.87 -9.69 -23.62
C ALA A 27 8.81 -8.55 -22.60
N VAL A 28 9.24 -8.81 -21.37
CA VAL A 28 9.23 -7.86 -20.28
C VAL A 28 10.62 -7.67 -19.69
N ARG A 29 11.07 -6.43 -19.58
CA ARG A 29 12.25 -6.04 -18.83
C ARG A 29 11.82 -5.26 -17.60
N MET A 30 12.08 -5.77 -16.40
CA MET A 30 11.78 -5.09 -15.16
C MET A 30 13.07 -4.50 -14.58
N LEU A 31 13.07 -3.20 -14.33
CA LEU A 31 14.22 -2.44 -13.81
C LEU A 31 13.94 -1.99 -12.37
N GLU A 32 14.93 -2.16 -11.49
CA GLU A 32 14.87 -1.75 -10.09
C GLU A 32 16.14 -0.99 -9.69
N ALA A 33 15.96 0.16 -9.05
CA ALA A 33 17.07 1.00 -8.60
C ALA A 33 17.82 0.43 -7.40
N GLY A 34 17.10 -0.28 -6.52
CA GLY A 34 17.66 -0.81 -5.28
C GLY A 34 18.18 -2.24 -5.39
N PRO A 35 19.09 -2.64 -4.50
CA PRO A 35 19.59 -4.01 -4.42
C PRO A 35 18.57 -4.95 -3.76
N ALA A 36 18.85 -6.25 -3.81
CA ALA A 36 18.14 -7.23 -2.99
C ALA A 36 18.49 -7.05 -1.50
N ILE A 37 17.47 -7.00 -0.66
CA ILE A 37 17.57 -6.98 0.82
C ILE A 37 17.07 -8.26 1.46
N SER A 38 16.57 -9.19 0.66
CA SER A 38 16.00 -10.48 1.06
C SER A 38 16.54 -11.61 0.21
N ASP A 39 16.39 -12.84 0.68
CA ASP A 39 16.74 -14.06 -0.05
C ASP A 39 15.58 -15.06 0.06
N PRO A 40 14.98 -15.47 -1.08
CA PRO A 40 15.26 -15.00 -2.43
C PRO A 40 15.00 -13.49 -2.61
N PRO A 41 15.63 -12.85 -3.64
CA PRO A 41 15.43 -11.43 -3.92
C PRO A 41 13.95 -11.08 -4.08
N GLY A 42 13.50 -10.06 -3.34
CA GLY A 42 12.10 -9.62 -3.35
C GLY A 42 11.15 -10.47 -2.49
N SER A 43 11.68 -11.36 -1.62
CA SER A 43 10.85 -12.05 -0.62
C SER A 43 10.54 -11.13 0.57
N HIS A 44 9.42 -11.43 1.24
CA HIS A 44 8.99 -10.67 2.40
C HIS A 44 9.95 -10.85 3.58
N ILE A 45 10.34 -9.76 4.26
CA ILE A 45 11.29 -9.83 5.37
C ILE A 45 10.80 -10.72 6.52
N ARG A 46 9.49 -10.79 6.77
CA ARG A 46 8.92 -11.66 7.81
C ARG A 46 9.08 -13.15 7.52
N ASN A 47 9.40 -13.54 6.28
CA ASN A 47 9.72 -14.91 5.93
C ASN A 47 11.19 -15.25 6.22
N LEU A 48 12.03 -14.26 6.57
CA LEU A 48 13.46 -14.43 6.79
C LEU A 48 13.75 -14.75 8.27
N GLU A 49 14.46 -15.83 8.50
CA GLU A 49 14.90 -16.24 9.86
C GLU A 49 15.67 -15.12 10.57
N ARG A 50 16.60 -14.45 9.86
CA ARG A 50 17.39 -13.35 10.43
C ARG A 50 16.52 -12.18 10.91
N PHE A 51 15.42 -11.87 10.20
CA PHE A 51 14.48 -10.83 10.62
C PHE A 51 13.67 -11.29 11.83
N GLN A 52 13.19 -12.53 11.84
CA GLN A 52 12.42 -13.08 12.96
C GLN A 52 13.27 -13.15 14.24
N HIS A 53 14.57 -13.38 14.10
CA HIS A 53 15.50 -13.47 15.22
C HIS A 53 15.85 -12.09 15.81
N ASP A 54 16.15 -11.11 14.97
CA ASP A 54 16.57 -9.76 15.38
C ASP A 54 16.09 -8.69 14.37
N PRO A 55 14.83 -8.23 14.50
CA PRO A 55 14.26 -7.20 13.62
C PRO A 55 15.02 -5.86 13.66
N ASP A 56 15.52 -5.48 14.84
CA ASP A 56 16.16 -4.17 15.02
C ASP A 56 17.50 -4.10 14.28
N SER A 57 18.36 -5.12 14.42
CA SER A 57 19.59 -5.24 13.65
C SER A 57 19.33 -5.36 12.16
N PHE A 58 18.25 -6.05 11.76
CA PHE A 58 17.85 -6.14 10.37
C PHE A 58 17.55 -4.75 9.80
N PHE A 59 16.68 -3.95 10.47
CA PHE A 59 16.35 -2.60 10.02
C PHE A 59 17.53 -1.65 10.03
N ALA A 60 18.39 -1.72 11.04
CA ALA A 60 19.62 -0.93 11.07
C ALA A 60 20.51 -1.23 9.85
N GLY A 61 20.57 -2.50 9.41
CA GLY A 61 21.34 -2.94 8.26
C GLY A 61 20.78 -2.50 6.89
N ILE A 62 19.55 -2.01 6.83
CA ILE A 62 18.91 -1.56 5.59
C ILE A 62 18.43 -0.10 5.65
N ALA A 63 18.85 0.65 6.66
CA ALA A 63 18.39 2.03 6.88
C ALA A 63 18.68 2.95 5.69
N ASP A 64 19.78 2.73 4.97
CA ASP A 64 20.19 3.46 3.76
C ASP A 64 19.32 3.15 2.52
N ARG A 65 18.40 2.19 2.61
CA ARG A 65 17.45 1.86 1.54
C ARG A 65 16.18 2.73 1.56
N PHE A 66 16.00 3.50 2.62
CA PHE A 66 14.88 4.42 2.75
C PHE A 66 15.31 5.83 2.36
N THR A 67 14.57 6.43 1.43
CA THR A 67 14.70 7.85 1.09
C THR A 67 13.52 8.60 1.70
N TYR A 68 13.78 9.36 2.75
CA TYR A 68 12.80 10.25 3.36
C TYR A 68 12.79 11.59 2.63
N PHE A 69 11.60 12.12 2.39
CA PHE A 69 11.42 13.33 1.58
C PHE A 69 11.17 14.60 2.40
N ASP A 70 10.71 14.48 3.62
CA ASP A 70 10.22 15.62 4.39
C ASP A 70 10.48 15.40 5.89
N GLU A 71 11.76 15.28 6.27
CA GLU A 71 12.18 15.00 7.66
C GLU A 71 11.86 16.17 8.61
N GLU A 72 11.98 17.41 8.11
CA GLU A 72 11.68 18.65 8.86
C GLU A 72 10.31 19.23 8.47
N ALA A 73 9.32 18.36 8.32
CA ALA A 73 8.03 18.75 7.76
C ALA A 73 7.37 19.91 8.50
N PRO A 74 6.90 20.92 7.75
CA PRO A 74 6.01 21.93 8.32
C PRO A 74 4.69 21.27 8.79
N PRO A 75 3.84 21.98 9.56
CA PRO A 75 2.59 21.38 10.07
C PRO A 75 1.67 20.75 9.04
N ALA A 76 1.78 21.13 7.76
CA ALA A 76 1.04 20.57 6.63
C ALA A 76 1.86 19.57 5.80
N GLY A 77 3.06 19.21 6.23
CA GLY A 77 3.91 18.22 5.55
C GLY A 77 3.48 16.78 5.80
N LEU A 78 4.21 15.86 5.19
CA LEU A 78 4.06 14.42 5.42
C LEU A 78 5.35 13.86 6.07
N PRO A 79 5.56 14.10 7.37
CA PRO A 79 6.76 13.63 8.05
C PRO A 79 6.85 12.12 7.96
N GLY A 80 8.02 11.65 7.56
CA GLY A 80 8.29 10.24 7.36
C GLY A 80 7.82 9.68 6.01
N ALA A 81 7.29 10.49 5.08
CA ALA A 81 7.03 10.03 3.71
C ALA A 81 8.33 9.52 3.08
N CYS A 82 8.36 8.27 2.66
CA CYS A 82 9.56 7.64 2.14
C CYS A 82 9.31 6.70 0.98
N THR A 83 10.37 6.45 0.20
CA THR A 83 10.45 5.35 -0.76
C THR A 83 11.47 4.33 -0.27
N THR A 84 11.34 3.10 -0.74
CA THR A 84 12.27 2.01 -0.43
C THR A 84 12.96 1.59 -1.72
N ALA A 85 14.26 1.80 -1.81
CA ALA A 85 15.10 1.38 -2.93
C ALA A 85 15.59 -0.06 -2.68
N ALA A 86 14.80 -1.03 -3.08
CA ALA A 86 15.11 -2.45 -2.93
C ALA A 86 14.33 -3.28 -3.94
N VAL A 87 14.87 -4.43 -4.34
CA VAL A 87 14.11 -5.41 -5.12
C VAL A 87 12.86 -5.80 -4.34
N GLY A 88 11.69 -5.53 -4.92
CA GLY A 88 10.38 -5.68 -4.30
C GLY A 88 9.81 -4.39 -3.68
N GLY A 89 10.58 -3.30 -3.66
CA GLY A 89 10.14 -2.02 -3.11
C GLY A 89 9.57 -2.15 -1.70
N GLN A 90 8.53 -1.39 -1.37
CA GLN A 90 7.84 -1.52 -0.07
C GLN A 90 7.11 -2.85 0.11
N GLY A 91 6.92 -3.63 -0.96
CA GLY A 91 6.28 -4.94 -0.89
C GLY A 91 7.06 -5.99 -0.09
N VAL A 92 8.35 -5.78 0.16
CA VAL A 92 9.13 -6.66 1.05
C VAL A 92 8.91 -6.36 2.53
N LEU A 93 8.25 -5.24 2.85
CA LEU A 93 8.04 -4.72 4.20
C LEU A 93 6.56 -4.54 4.57
N TRP A 94 5.66 -4.63 3.60
CA TRP A 94 4.26 -4.28 3.79
C TRP A 94 3.52 -5.17 4.81
N THR A 95 2.34 -4.76 5.21
CA THR A 95 1.56 -5.51 6.21
C THR A 95 0.65 -6.58 5.59
N ASN A 96 0.70 -6.74 4.28
CA ASN A 96 -0.06 -7.70 3.49
C ASN A 96 -1.60 -7.57 3.57
N ASN A 97 -2.11 -6.48 4.12
CA ASN A 97 -3.55 -6.24 4.17
C ASN A 97 -4.08 -5.86 2.78
N CYS A 98 -5.06 -6.62 2.30
CA CYS A 98 -5.62 -6.51 0.95
C CYS A 98 -7.16 -6.37 0.95
N PRO A 99 -7.74 -5.45 1.73
CA PRO A 99 -9.19 -5.25 1.70
C PRO A 99 -9.61 -4.64 0.37
N ARG A 100 -10.78 -5.06 -0.14
CA ARG A 100 -11.40 -4.41 -1.29
C ARG A 100 -11.91 -3.01 -0.92
N PRO A 101 -11.80 -2.02 -1.80
CA PRO A 101 -12.48 -0.75 -1.60
C PRO A 101 -13.99 -0.98 -1.53
N SER A 102 -14.66 -0.30 -0.61
CA SER A 102 -16.12 -0.33 -0.51
C SER A 102 -16.76 0.35 -1.73
N ALA A 103 -18.04 0.12 -1.97
CA ALA A 103 -18.77 0.81 -3.05
C ALA A 103 -18.73 2.34 -2.91
N LEU A 104 -18.53 2.87 -1.69
CA LEU A 104 -18.36 4.30 -1.44
C LEU A 104 -17.01 4.85 -1.90
N GLU A 105 -16.02 3.97 -2.05
CA GLU A 105 -14.65 4.31 -2.42
C GLU A 105 -14.34 4.02 -3.89
N GLN A 106 -15.28 3.39 -4.62
CA GLN A 106 -15.17 3.13 -6.05
C GLN A 106 -15.53 4.38 -6.84
N TRP A 107 -14.77 4.67 -7.88
CA TRP A 107 -14.97 5.83 -8.75
C TRP A 107 -15.43 5.40 -10.15
N THR A 108 -16.03 6.34 -10.90
CA THR A 108 -16.73 6.07 -12.15
C THR A 108 -15.85 5.83 -13.38
N VAL A 109 -14.55 6.19 -13.31
CA VAL A 109 -13.58 5.93 -14.40
C VAL A 109 -13.47 4.44 -14.74
N MET A 110 -13.74 3.57 -13.77
CA MET A 110 -13.88 2.15 -13.98
C MET A 110 -15.35 1.73 -13.77
N PRO A 111 -16.01 1.13 -14.76
CA PRO A 111 -17.38 0.66 -14.62
C PRO A 111 -17.53 -0.33 -13.45
N THR A 112 -18.66 -0.31 -12.77
CA THR A 112 -18.92 -1.17 -11.60
C THR A 112 -18.73 -2.66 -11.90
N SER A 113 -19.08 -3.10 -13.11
CA SER A 113 -18.90 -4.50 -13.54
C SER A 113 -17.42 -4.91 -13.68
N GLU A 114 -16.52 -3.97 -13.92
CA GLU A 114 -15.08 -4.24 -14.03
C GLU A 114 -14.41 -4.33 -12.67
N TRP A 115 -14.93 -3.63 -11.63
CA TRP A 115 -14.34 -3.63 -10.31
C TRP A 115 -14.19 -5.03 -9.72
N ASP A 116 -15.27 -5.81 -9.71
CA ASP A 116 -15.23 -7.17 -9.17
C ASP A 116 -14.30 -8.09 -9.95
N HIS A 117 -14.27 -7.93 -11.28
CA HIS A 117 -13.37 -8.68 -12.13
C HIS A 117 -11.90 -8.40 -11.79
N TYR A 118 -11.47 -7.14 -11.86
CA TYR A 118 -10.06 -6.79 -11.67
C TYR A 118 -9.60 -6.93 -10.22
N LEU A 119 -10.47 -6.70 -9.23
CA LEU A 119 -10.14 -7.00 -7.85
C LEU A 119 -9.95 -8.49 -7.62
N GLY A 120 -10.82 -9.34 -8.20
CA GLY A 120 -10.67 -10.80 -8.11
C GLY A 120 -9.41 -11.32 -8.80
N GLU A 121 -9.01 -10.72 -9.95
CA GLU A 121 -7.73 -11.00 -10.59
C GLU A 121 -6.56 -10.60 -9.66
N ALA A 122 -6.60 -9.38 -9.09
CA ALA A 122 -5.56 -8.90 -8.21
C ALA A 122 -5.42 -9.76 -6.95
N GLU A 123 -6.53 -10.22 -6.36
CA GLU A 123 -6.51 -11.17 -5.24
C GLU A 123 -5.80 -12.47 -5.59
N ARG A 124 -6.02 -12.99 -6.80
CA ARG A 124 -5.32 -14.21 -7.27
C ARG A 124 -3.82 -13.97 -7.48
N TYR A 125 -3.41 -12.82 -8.04
CA TYR A 125 -1.99 -12.48 -8.22
C TYR A 125 -1.26 -12.28 -6.91
N LEU A 126 -1.95 -11.71 -5.90
CA LEU A 126 -1.40 -11.43 -4.59
C LEU A 126 -1.65 -12.55 -3.57
N ASP A 127 -2.26 -13.67 -4.01
CA ASP A 127 -2.57 -14.83 -3.17
C ASP A 127 -3.29 -14.41 -1.87
N VAL A 128 -4.43 -13.71 -2.01
CA VAL A 128 -5.18 -13.13 -0.90
C VAL A 128 -6.10 -14.16 -0.26
N HIS A 129 -6.03 -14.27 1.07
CA HIS A 129 -6.81 -15.19 1.89
C HIS A 129 -7.51 -14.46 3.05
N GLU A 130 -8.68 -14.93 3.45
CA GLU A 130 -9.42 -14.44 4.64
C GLU A 130 -9.31 -15.39 5.84
N ASP A 131 -8.79 -16.58 5.65
CA ASP A 131 -8.72 -17.64 6.65
C ASP A 131 -7.34 -17.79 7.32
N THR A 132 -6.34 -17.00 6.94
CA THR A 132 -4.97 -17.07 7.46
C THR A 132 -4.92 -17.10 9.00
N PHE A 133 -5.81 -16.39 9.67
CA PHE A 133 -5.88 -16.31 11.13
C PHE A 133 -7.18 -16.90 11.70
N ALA A 134 -7.92 -17.72 10.95
CA ALA A 134 -9.21 -18.25 11.38
C ALA A 134 -9.16 -19.12 12.65
N ALA A 135 -8.02 -19.74 12.93
CA ALA A 135 -7.81 -20.54 14.13
C ALA A 135 -7.58 -19.71 15.42
N SER A 136 -7.47 -18.37 15.31
CA SER A 136 -7.30 -17.51 16.49
C SER A 136 -8.55 -17.49 17.37
N VAL A 137 -8.41 -17.92 18.62
CA VAL A 137 -9.48 -17.89 19.63
C VAL A 137 -9.87 -16.44 19.94
N ARG A 138 -8.88 -15.55 20.07
CA ARG A 138 -9.12 -14.12 20.30
C ARG A 138 -9.93 -13.52 19.14
N GLN A 139 -9.57 -13.83 17.90
CA GLN A 139 -10.29 -13.36 16.72
C GLN A 139 -11.76 -13.74 16.77
N GLN A 140 -12.07 -15.00 17.02
CA GLN A 140 -13.44 -15.51 17.08
C GLN A 140 -14.26 -14.80 18.17
N ARG A 141 -13.68 -14.68 19.38
CA ARG A 141 -14.34 -14.04 20.53
C ARG A 141 -14.52 -12.53 20.35
N ILE A 142 -13.56 -11.84 19.73
CA ILE A 142 -13.69 -10.42 19.40
C ILE A 142 -14.82 -10.20 18.37
N VAL A 143 -14.90 -11.04 17.32
CA VAL A 143 -15.99 -10.99 16.34
C VAL A 143 -17.34 -11.19 17.01
N GLU A 144 -17.47 -12.19 17.89
CA GLU A 144 -18.72 -12.45 18.63
C GLU A 144 -19.09 -11.25 19.50
N ARG A 145 -18.14 -10.69 20.23
CA ARG A 145 -18.34 -9.54 21.13
C ARG A 145 -18.76 -8.27 20.40
N LEU A 146 -18.18 -7.99 19.24
CA LEU A 146 -18.40 -6.73 18.48
C LEU A 146 -19.57 -6.83 17.47
N ARG A 147 -20.05 -8.02 17.14
CA ARG A 147 -21.07 -8.20 16.09
C ARG A 147 -22.33 -7.37 16.33
N ALA A 148 -22.94 -7.48 17.51
CA ALA A 148 -24.15 -6.74 17.81
C ALA A 148 -23.90 -5.23 17.94
N PRO A 149 -22.94 -4.73 18.73
CA PRO A 149 -22.67 -3.29 18.83
C PRO A 149 -22.36 -2.63 17.49
N LEU A 150 -21.65 -3.32 16.59
CA LEU A 150 -21.36 -2.77 15.26
C LEU A 150 -22.60 -2.79 14.35
N ALA A 151 -23.43 -3.85 14.43
CA ALA A 151 -24.66 -3.92 13.65
C ALA A 151 -25.64 -2.81 14.04
N ASP A 152 -25.73 -2.45 15.31
CA ASP A 152 -26.59 -1.38 15.83
C ASP A 152 -26.23 0.00 15.22
N VAL A 153 -24.98 0.18 14.75
CA VAL A 153 -24.53 1.39 14.06
C VAL A 153 -24.33 1.18 12.56
N GLY A 154 -24.89 0.12 11.98
CA GLY A 154 -24.84 -0.18 10.55
C GLY A 154 -23.46 -0.58 10.04
N ARG A 155 -22.62 -1.16 10.90
CA ARG A 155 -21.26 -1.64 10.58
C ARG A 155 -21.17 -3.16 10.78
N GLY A 156 -20.08 -3.74 10.24
CA GLY A 156 -19.77 -5.15 10.43
C GLY A 156 -18.31 -5.35 10.80
N ILE A 157 -17.97 -6.57 11.22
CA ILE A 157 -16.60 -7.01 11.47
C ILE A 157 -16.40 -8.36 10.81
N ARG A 158 -15.22 -8.55 10.20
CA ARG A 158 -14.83 -9.80 9.53
C ARG A 158 -13.32 -10.00 9.57
N ALA A 159 -12.88 -11.17 9.14
CA ALA A 159 -11.46 -11.42 8.95
C ALA A 159 -10.85 -10.43 7.96
N GLN A 160 -9.61 -10.03 8.21
CA GLN A 160 -8.85 -9.16 7.33
C GLN A 160 -8.36 -9.97 6.11
N PRO A 161 -8.71 -9.57 4.87
CA PRO A 161 -8.10 -10.16 3.69
C PRO A 161 -6.59 -9.92 3.66
N MET A 162 -5.81 -10.97 3.48
CA MET A 162 -4.35 -10.96 3.62
C MET A 162 -3.67 -11.60 2.42
N ALA A 163 -2.64 -10.96 1.88
CA ALA A 163 -1.69 -11.58 0.96
C ALA A 163 -0.72 -12.48 1.74
N GLY A 164 -1.21 -13.63 2.21
CA GLY A 164 -0.42 -14.55 3.02
C GLY A 164 -1.21 -15.75 3.50
N ARG A 165 -0.50 -16.84 3.79
CA ARG A 165 -1.07 -18.14 4.15
C ARG A 165 -0.50 -18.70 5.44
N LEU A 166 -1.33 -19.31 6.25
CA LEU A 166 -0.88 -20.15 7.35
C LEU A 166 -0.32 -21.45 6.78
N LEU A 167 0.97 -21.71 6.95
CA LEU A 167 1.63 -22.95 6.50
C LEU A 167 1.57 -24.04 7.56
N ASP A 168 1.74 -23.66 8.82
CA ASP A 168 1.74 -24.61 9.94
C ASP A 168 1.14 -23.93 11.21
N LEU A 169 0.06 -24.51 11.70
CA LEU A 169 -0.61 -24.03 12.89
C LEU A 169 0.19 -24.31 14.18
N ALA A 170 0.89 -25.45 14.24
CA ALA A 170 1.62 -25.84 15.46
C ALA A 170 2.81 -24.91 15.73
N THR A 171 3.48 -24.45 14.70
CA THR A 171 4.59 -23.48 14.76
C THR A 171 4.15 -22.04 14.48
N THR A 172 2.88 -21.82 14.13
CA THR A 172 2.35 -20.53 13.66
C THR A 172 3.14 -19.92 12.51
N THR A 173 3.64 -20.77 11.64
CA THR A 173 4.38 -20.34 10.48
C THR A 173 3.44 -19.77 9.43
N ILE A 174 3.60 -18.48 9.13
CA ILE A 174 2.84 -17.77 8.10
C ILE A 174 3.80 -17.39 6.97
N HIS A 175 3.41 -17.67 5.75
CA HIS A 175 4.08 -17.16 4.56
C HIS A 175 3.43 -15.83 4.15
N TYR A 176 4.23 -14.79 4.07
CA TYR A 176 3.81 -13.45 3.63
C TYR A 176 4.22 -13.26 2.17
N VAL A 177 3.26 -12.92 1.32
CA VAL A 177 3.46 -12.75 -0.12
C VAL A 177 4.21 -11.44 -0.41
N ALA A 178 5.18 -11.50 -1.31
CA ALA A 178 5.92 -10.35 -1.81
C ALA A 178 6.21 -10.49 -3.31
N THR A 179 7.07 -9.66 -3.85
CA THR A 179 7.36 -9.62 -5.29
C THR A 179 7.83 -10.95 -5.86
N CYS A 180 8.69 -11.69 -5.14
CA CYS A 180 9.20 -12.98 -5.63
C CYS A 180 8.06 -13.99 -5.83
N ASP A 181 7.05 -13.97 -4.97
CA ASP A 181 5.89 -14.87 -5.09
C ASP A 181 5.01 -14.47 -6.28
N VAL A 182 4.81 -13.17 -6.48
CA VAL A 182 4.05 -12.65 -7.62
C VAL A 182 4.74 -13.00 -8.94
N LEU A 183 6.07 -12.98 -9.01
CA LEU A 183 6.85 -13.26 -10.22
C LEU A 183 7.17 -14.74 -10.41
N VAL A 184 6.81 -15.61 -9.47
CA VAL A 184 7.07 -17.06 -9.59
C VAL A 184 6.51 -17.59 -10.91
N ASP A 185 7.31 -18.42 -11.60
CA ASP A 185 6.96 -19.04 -12.88
C ASP A 185 6.57 -18.09 -14.03
N SER A 186 6.82 -16.78 -13.87
CA SER A 186 6.54 -15.79 -14.92
C SER A 186 7.63 -15.65 -15.97
N GLY A 187 8.84 -16.09 -15.65
CA GLY A 187 10.04 -15.84 -16.47
C GLY A 187 10.56 -14.40 -16.41
N VAL A 188 9.92 -13.52 -15.64
CA VAL A 188 10.39 -12.13 -15.48
C VAL A 188 11.49 -12.07 -14.43
N ALA A 189 12.65 -11.56 -14.83
CA ALA A 189 13.76 -11.27 -13.92
C ALA A 189 13.81 -9.78 -13.59
N VAL A 190 14.04 -9.46 -12.32
CA VAL A 190 14.30 -8.08 -11.89
C VAL A 190 15.78 -7.78 -12.18
N GLN A 191 16.02 -6.75 -12.98
CA GLN A 191 17.36 -6.29 -13.36
C GLN A 191 17.70 -5.00 -12.62
N ALA A 192 18.95 -4.85 -12.21
CA ALA A 192 19.45 -3.59 -11.65
C ALA A 192 19.39 -2.50 -12.72
N GLY A 193 18.80 -1.34 -12.37
CA GLY A 193 18.73 -0.19 -13.27
C GLY A 193 17.96 0.96 -12.61
N ASP A 194 18.70 2.01 -12.25
CA ASP A 194 18.12 3.24 -11.73
C ASP A 194 17.69 4.14 -12.90
N VAL A 195 16.40 4.07 -13.25
CA VAL A 195 15.82 4.86 -14.35
C VAL A 195 15.71 6.32 -13.94
N ARG A 196 16.52 7.16 -14.58
CA ARG A 196 16.53 8.60 -14.36
C ARG A 196 15.41 9.34 -15.09
N ARG A 197 15.11 8.92 -16.34
CA ARG A 197 14.04 9.51 -17.15
C ARG A 197 13.54 8.56 -18.23
N VAL A 198 12.32 8.83 -18.68
CA VAL A 198 11.72 8.26 -19.89
C VAL A 198 12.04 9.19 -21.05
N VAL A 199 12.46 8.66 -22.18
CA VAL A 199 12.78 9.39 -23.39
C VAL A 199 11.63 9.25 -24.38
N LEU A 200 11.08 10.40 -24.84
CA LEU A 200 10.01 10.44 -25.81
C LEU A 200 10.48 11.03 -27.15
N GLU A 201 9.98 10.50 -28.25
CA GLU A 201 10.08 11.02 -29.59
C GLU A 201 8.67 11.37 -30.08
N GLY A 202 8.32 12.66 -29.96
CA GLY A 202 6.92 13.09 -30.08
C GLY A 202 6.07 12.49 -28.95
N PRO A 203 4.91 11.88 -29.25
CA PRO A 203 4.06 11.26 -28.24
C PRO A 203 4.51 9.84 -27.83
N ARG A 204 5.49 9.25 -28.52
CA ARG A 204 5.90 7.87 -28.31
C ARG A 204 7.12 7.77 -27.41
N VAL A 205 7.14 6.76 -26.54
CA VAL A 205 8.36 6.36 -25.84
C VAL A 205 9.35 5.78 -26.85
N SER A 206 10.62 6.16 -26.73
CA SER A 206 11.72 5.54 -27.49
C SER A 206 12.70 4.78 -26.60
N ALA A 207 12.87 5.19 -25.35
CA ALA A 207 13.80 4.55 -24.42
C ALA A 207 13.53 4.95 -22.97
N VAL A 208 14.21 4.27 -22.03
CA VAL A 208 14.52 4.79 -20.70
C VAL A 208 16.03 5.07 -20.60
N GLU A 209 16.41 6.10 -19.85
CA GLU A 209 17.79 6.45 -19.57
C GLU A 209 18.06 6.20 -18.10
N LEU A 210 19.12 5.43 -17.82
CA LEU A 210 19.57 5.14 -16.48
C LEU A 210 20.44 6.28 -15.90
N SER A 211 20.66 6.26 -14.58
CA SER A 211 21.46 7.27 -13.88
C SER A 211 22.94 7.26 -14.28
N ASP A 212 23.45 6.13 -14.75
CA ASP A 212 24.83 5.99 -15.29
C ASP A 212 24.96 6.42 -16.76
N GLY A 213 23.87 6.81 -17.41
CA GLY A 213 23.80 7.25 -18.80
C GLY A 213 23.50 6.12 -19.79
N GLU A 214 23.36 4.87 -19.36
CA GLU A 214 22.91 3.79 -20.23
C GLU A 214 21.49 4.10 -20.75
N ARG A 215 21.28 3.81 -22.05
CA ARG A 215 19.98 3.94 -22.71
C ARG A 215 19.46 2.57 -23.07
N ILE A 216 18.24 2.26 -22.63
CA ILE A 216 17.53 1.02 -22.94
C ILE A 216 16.33 1.37 -23.83
N ASP A 217 16.37 0.91 -25.08
CA ASP A 217 15.27 1.15 -26.02
C ASP A 217 14.00 0.42 -25.56
N ALA A 218 12.85 1.09 -25.73
CA ALA A 218 11.55 0.57 -25.32
C ALA A 218 10.46 1.11 -26.23
N SER A 219 9.50 0.27 -26.60
CA SER A 219 8.30 0.67 -27.32
C SER A 219 7.13 1.01 -26.41
N VAL A 220 7.08 0.37 -25.24
CA VAL A 220 6.12 0.63 -24.16
C VAL A 220 6.88 0.73 -22.84
N VAL A 221 6.60 1.78 -22.09
CA VAL A 221 7.12 1.93 -20.70
C VAL A 221 5.97 2.00 -19.73
N VAL A 222 6.07 1.21 -18.65
CA VAL A 222 5.18 1.27 -17.50
C VAL A 222 5.97 1.75 -16.29
N VAL A 223 5.61 2.91 -15.76
CA VAL A 223 6.23 3.46 -14.55
C VAL A 223 5.48 2.95 -13.31
N ALA A 224 6.13 2.09 -12.53
CA ALA A 224 5.64 1.48 -11.30
C ALA A 224 6.50 1.86 -10.08
N ALA A 225 7.04 3.08 -10.07
CA ALA A 225 7.96 3.59 -9.04
C ALA A 225 7.25 4.07 -7.76
N GLY A 226 6.01 3.62 -7.52
CA GLY A 226 5.20 4.01 -6.37
C GLY A 226 4.63 5.43 -6.47
N ALA A 227 3.80 5.82 -5.51
CA ALA A 227 3.12 7.12 -5.54
C ALA A 227 4.06 8.32 -5.40
N LEU A 228 5.22 8.15 -4.82
CA LEU A 228 6.20 9.23 -4.63
C LEU A 228 7.28 9.26 -5.71
N GLY A 229 7.78 8.11 -6.12
CA GLY A 229 8.82 8.02 -7.15
C GLY A 229 8.30 8.31 -8.56
N THR A 230 7.07 7.88 -8.87
CA THR A 230 6.46 8.09 -10.19
C THR A 230 6.38 9.57 -10.59
N PRO A 231 5.81 10.50 -9.78
CA PRO A 231 5.79 11.90 -10.17
C PRO A 231 7.19 12.52 -10.31
N VAL A 232 8.17 12.09 -9.51
CA VAL A 232 9.56 12.53 -9.64
C VAL A 232 10.14 12.10 -11.00
N LEU A 233 9.92 10.85 -11.40
CA LEU A 233 10.39 10.33 -12.69
C LEU A 233 9.72 11.06 -13.87
N LEU A 234 8.40 11.28 -13.81
CA LEU A 234 7.69 12.06 -14.83
C LEU A 234 8.24 13.50 -14.92
N HIS A 235 8.48 14.15 -13.78
CA HIS A 235 9.06 15.48 -13.73
C HIS A 235 10.45 15.53 -14.38
N ARG A 236 11.34 14.58 -14.05
CA ARG A 236 12.67 14.44 -14.67
C ARG A 236 12.59 14.15 -16.17
N SER A 237 11.54 13.46 -16.60
CA SER A 237 11.25 13.20 -18.02
C SER A 237 10.66 14.41 -18.75
N ARG A 238 10.56 15.57 -18.09
CA ARG A 238 9.98 16.83 -18.61
C ARG A 238 8.49 16.74 -18.98
N LEU A 239 7.80 15.75 -18.45
CA LEU A 239 6.36 15.68 -18.56
C LEU A 239 5.72 16.66 -17.58
N ARG A 240 4.89 17.55 -18.09
CA ARG A 240 4.30 18.67 -17.34
C ARG A 240 2.78 18.62 -17.46
N ALA A 241 2.15 17.85 -16.58
CA ALA A 241 0.70 17.88 -16.40
C ALA A 241 0.35 18.82 -15.23
N PRO A 242 -0.66 19.69 -15.35
CA PRO A 242 -1.07 20.59 -14.26
C PRO A 242 -1.42 19.87 -12.97
N ALA A 243 -1.96 18.63 -13.06
CA ALA A 243 -2.31 17.80 -11.93
C ALA A 243 -1.14 16.99 -11.32
N LEU A 244 0.05 17.01 -11.97
CA LEU A 244 1.20 16.23 -11.47
C LEU A 244 1.63 16.72 -10.09
N GLY A 245 1.60 15.83 -9.10
CA GLY A 245 1.87 16.17 -7.71
C GLY A 245 0.76 16.95 -7.01
N ARG A 246 -0.44 17.07 -7.59
CA ARG A 246 -1.61 17.70 -6.95
C ARG A 246 -2.66 16.63 -6.61
N TYR A 247 -3.70 17.04 -5.88
CA TYR A 247 -4.78 16.14 -5.42
C TYR A 247 -4.29 15.01 -4.54
N LEU A 248 -3.13 15.16 -3.92
CA LEU A 248 -2.58 14.16 -3.02
C LEU A 248 -3.56 13.86 -1.89
N THR A 249 -3.75 12.60 -1.62
CA THR A 249 -4.50 12.11 -0.47
C THR A 249 -3.70 11.03 0.24
N TYR A 250 -3.97 10.86 1.52
CA TYR A 250 -3.39 9.83 2.37
C TYR A 250 -4.35 9.57 3.53
N HIS A 251 -4.03 8.63 4.39
CA HIS A 251 -4.79 8.44 5.61
C HIS A 251 -3.84 8.40 6.83
N PRO A 252 -3.88 9.40 7.72
CA PRO A 252 -3.26 9.30 9.02
C PRO A 252 -3.83 8.10 9.78
N VAL A 253 -2.99 7.48 10.59
CA VAL A 253 -3.34 6.27 11.35
C VAL A 253 -3.49 6.63 12.82
N LEU A 254 -4.68 6.40 13.38
CA LEU A 254 -4.86 6.41 14.82
C LEU A 254 -4.49 5.03 15.36
N PHE A 255 -3.47 4.98 16.20
CA PHE A 255 -2.96 3.77 16.80
C PHE A 255 -3.24 3.74 18.30
N SER A 256 -3.62 2.58 18.80
CA SER A 256 -3.69 2.29 20.23
C SER A 256 -3.43 0.82 20.51
N GLN A 257 -3.06 0.51 21.76
CA GLN A 257 -3.03 -0.88 22.24
C GLN A 257 -4.09 -1.10 23.30
N LEU A 258 -4.73 -2.26 23.25
CA LEU A 258 -5.69 -2.71 24.26
C LEU A 258 -5.15 -3.93 25.02
N VAL A 259 -5.47 -3.93 26.30
CA VAL A 259 -5.45 -5.12 27.13
C VAL A 259 -6.87 -5.70 27.11
N LEU A 260 -7.03 -6.81 26.41
CA LEU A 260 -8.32 -7.49 26.29
C LEU A 260 -8.84 -7.98 27.65
N ASP A 261 -10.15 -8.01 27.81
CA ASP A 261 -10.78 -8.75 28.90
C ASP A 261 -10.36 -10.22 28.85
N ALA A 262 -10.07 -10.82 30.00
CA ALA A 262 -9.54 -12.18 30.09
C ALA A 262 -10.43 -13.22 29.37
N GLN A 263 -11.74 -13.03 29.39
CA GLN A 263 -12.70 -13.90 28.72
C GLN A 263 -12.61 -13.90 27.18
N LEU A 264 -11.93 -12.92 26.59
CA LEU A 264 -11.68 -12.84 25.15
C LEU A 264 -10.40 -13.60 24.73
N CYS A 265 -9.65 -14.10 25.68
CA CYS A 265 -8.35 -14.73 25.44
C CYS A 265 -8.41 -16.24 25.63
N SER A 266 -7.49 -16.97 24.98
CA SER A 266 -7.31 -18.40 25.22
C SER A 266 -6.83 -18.62 26.66
N SER A 267 -7.34 -19.69 27.31
CA SER A 267 -6.88 -20.14 28.64
C SER A 267 -5.47 -20.71 28.59
N ASP A 268 -5.05 -21.20 27.45
CA ASP A 268 -3.83 -22.03 27.32
C ASP A 268 -2.56 -21.20 27.12
N GLY A 269 -2.69 -19.85 27.19
CA GLY A 269 -1.56 -18.92 27.10
C GLY A 269 -1.02 -18.72 25.67
N TYR A 270 -1.36 -19.61 24.76
CA TYR A 270 -0.97 -19.58 23.35
C TYR A 270 -2.18 -19.34 22.45
N ASP A 271 -2.06 -18.43 21.48
CA ASP A 271 -3.11 -18.16 20.49
C ASP A 271 -2.51 -17.45 19.28
N LEU A 272 -3.01 -17.73 18.09
CA LEU A 272 -2.71 -16.95 16.90
C LEU A 272 -3.07 -15.47 17.12
N PRO A 273 -2.30 -14.52 16.55
CA PRO A 273 -2.70 -13.12 16.58
C PRO A 273 -4.02 -12.92 15.83
N PRO A 274 -4.89 -12.00 16.27
CA PRO A 274 -6.08 -11.67 15.50
C PRO A 274 -5.71 -10.78 14.30
N ARG A 275 -6.46 -10.92 13.22
CA ARG A 275 -6.45 -10.05 12.06
C ARG A 275 -7.90 -9.80 11.63
N LEU A 276 -8.47 -8.72 12.12
CA LEU A 276 -9.87 -8.36 11.92
C LEU A 276 -10.00 -7.01 11.24
N TRP A 277 -11.06 -6.84 10.51
CA TRP A 277 -11.37 -5.67 9.74
C TRP A 277 -12.81 -5.21 9.97
N ILE A 278 -12.96 -3.93 10.28
CA ILE A 278 -14.21 -3.19 10.33
C ILE A 278 -14.21 -2.24 9.15
N PRO A 279 -14.94 -2.56 8.06
CA PRO A 279 -14.95 -1.76 6.83
C PRO A 279 -15.48 -0.34 7.03
N PRO A 280 -15.11 0.60 6.12
CA PRO A 280 -15.76 1.89 6.04
C PRO A 280 -17.26 1.76 5.80
N SER A 281 -18.02 2.71 6.33
CA SER A 281 -19.47 2.83 6.11
C SER A 281 -19.87 4.30 5.95
N ILE A 282 -21.10 4.58 5.54
CA ILE A 282 -21.60 5.96 5.35
C ILE A 282 -21.41 6.78 6.64
N GLY A 283 -21.74 6.21 7.80
CA GLY A 283 -21.62 6.90 9.11
C GLY A 283 -20.22 6.89 9.70
N ALA A 284 -19.33 6.03 9.19
CA ALA A 284 -17.94 5.87 9.65
C ALA A 284 -17.03 5.62 8.44
N PRO A 285 -16.69 6.70 7.67
CA PRO A 285 -15.91 6.59 6.43
C PRO A 285 -14.41 6.38 6.71
N TRP A 286 -14.09 5.52 7.65
CA TRP A 286 -12.73 5.12 8.00
C TRP A 286 -12.64 3.61 8.14
N ASN A 287 -11.46 3.10 7.90
CA ASN A 287 -11.12 1.70 8.04
C ASN A 287 -10.57 1.43 9.44
N THR A 288 -11.02 0.41 10.13
CA THR A 288 -10.45 0.02 11.43
C THR A 288 -10.04 -1.44 11.42
N MET A 289 -8.85 -1.71 11.93
CA MET A 289 -8.31 -3.05 12.07
C MET A 289 -8.03 -3.36 13.54
N VAL A 290 -8.33 -4.58 13.96
CA VAL A 290 -7.92 -5.15 15.25
C VAL A 290 -6.94 -6.26 14.97
N LEU A 291 -5.68 -6.06 15.38
CA LEU A 291 -4.59 -6.93 14.98
C LEU A 291 -3.54 -7.09 16.09
N ARG A 292 -2.54 -7.91 15.82
CA ARG A 292 -1.31 -8.03 16.59
C ARG A 292 -0.17 -8.36 15.63
N ASP A 293 1.01 -7.80 15.86
CA ASP A 293 2.23 -8.02 15.07
C ASP A 293 2.19 -7.51 13.62
N THR A 294 1.55 -6.35 13.40
CA THR A 294 1.53 -5.76 12.06
C THR A 294 2.80 -5.03 11.70
N SER A 295 3.50 -4.55 12.71
CA SER A 295 4.69 -3.75 12.51
C SER A 295 5.83 -4.30 13.34
N PRO A 296 7.05 -4.22 12.82
CA PRO A 296 8.25 -4.24 13.65
C PRO A 296 8.42 -2.91 14.41
N THR A 297 7.34 -2.17 14.64
CA THR A 297 7.41 -1.05 15.59
C THR A 297 7.96 -1.56 16.89
N PRO A 298 8.85 -0.79 17.52
CA PRO A 298 9.42 -1.16 18.80
C PRO A 298 8.29 -1.64 19.68
N ALA A 299 8.43 -2.87 20.15
CA ALA A 299 7.50 -3.38 21.14
C ALA A 299 7.40 -2.31 22.21
N ALA A 300 6.21 -2.00 22.58
CA ALA A 300 6.05 -1.17 23.77
C ALA A 300 6.91 -1.73 24.89
N PRO A 301 7.38 -0.89 25.82
CA PRO A 301 8.34 -1.26 26.84
C PRO A 301 8.08 -2.63 27.45
N PRO A 302 9.12 -3.42 27.74
CA PRO A 302 8.99 -4.81 28.20
C PRO A 302 8.41 -4.96 29.62
N ASP A 303 8.16 -3.89 30.30
CA ASP A 303 7.80 -3.81 31.72
C ASP A 303 6.30 -4.02 32.00
N ILE A 304 5.61 -4.84 31.17
CA ILE A 304 4.18 -5.02 31.37
C ILE A 304 3.87 -6.39 31.89
N ASP A 305 3.29 -6.35 33.04
CA ASP A 305 2.66 -7.49 33.68
C ASP A 305 1.33 -7.87 32.99
N VAL A 306 1.38 -8.03 31.66
CA VAL A 306 0.24 -8.44 30.84
C VAL A 306 0.66 -9.55 29.90
N ALA A 307 -0.04 -10.69 30.00
CA ALA A 307 0.20 -11.81 29.12
C ALA A 307 0.11 -11.40 27.63
N PRO A 308 1.07 -11.79 26.77
CA PRO A 308 1.11 -11.37 25.35
C PRO A 308 -0.17 -11.65 24.57
N ASN A 309 -0.87 -12.76 24.89
CA ASN A 309 -2.15 -13.12 24.29
C ASN A 309 -3.31 -12.19 24.67
N ARG A 310 -3.13 -11.27 25.61
CA ARG A 310 -4.10 -10.25 25.99
C ARG A 310 -3.89 -8.92 25.26
N LEU A 311 -2.78 -8.73 24.57
CA LEU A 311 -2.51 -7.50 23.84
C LEU A 311 -3.08 -7.59 22.40
N VAL A 312 -3.76 -6.54 21.99
CA VAL A 312 -4.13 -6.28 20.60
C VAL A 312 -3.88 -4.81 20.26
N GLU A 313 -3.74 -4.53 19.00
CA GLU A 313 -3.59 -3.20 18.43
C GLU A 313 -4.87 -2.81 17.70
N ILE A 314 -5.30 -1.57 17.85
CA ILE A 314 -6.32 -0.98 16.99
C ILE A 314 -5.65 0.06 16.11
N GLN A 315 -5.82 -0.09 14.81
CA GLN A 315 -5.36 0.86 13.81
C GLN A 315 -6.55 1.35 13.02
N SER A 316 -6.82 2.64 13.07
CA SER A 316 -7.87 3.26 12.27
C SER A 316 -7.27 4.20 11.25
N PHE A 317 -7.60 3.98 9.98
CA PHE A 317 -7.12 4.77 8.85
C PHE A 317 -8.19 5.79 8.49
N CYS A 318 -7.90 7.07 8.73
CA CYS A 318 -8.81 8.19 8.50
C CYS A 318 -8.44 8.86 7.17
N PRO A 319 -9.23 8.71 6.09
CA PRO A 319 -8.89 9.32 4.82
C PRO A 319 -8.93 10.84 4.91
N VAL A 320 -7.92 11.50 4.33
CA VAL A 320 -7.90 12.94 4.07
C VAL A 320 -8.50 13.18 2.70
N ASP A 321 -9.41 14.14 2.59
CA ASP A 321 -10.07 14.45 1.34
C ASP A 321 -9.07 14.93 0.29
N ASN A 322 -9.17 14.41 -0.93
CA ASN A 322 -8.33 14.90 -2.00
C ASN A 322 -8.77 16.32 -2.41
N HIS A 323 -7.79 17.20 -2.57
CA HIS A 323 -8.02 18.58 -2.93
C HIS A 323 -6.89 19.05 -3.85
N PRO A 324 -7.16 19.93 -4.85
CA PRO A 324 -6.12 20.43 -5.75
C PRO A 324 -4.96 21.12 -5.05
N ASP A 325 -5.17 21.66 -3.86
CA ASP A 325 -4.12 22.32 -3.06
C ASP A 325 -3.34 21.35 -2.16
N ASN A 326 -3.73 20.07 -2.09
CA ASN A 326 -2.88 19.05 -1.49
C ASN A 326 -1.78 18.73 -2.48
N THR A 327 -0.55 19.13 -2.17
CA THR A 327 0.52 19.11 -3.16
C THR A 327 1.77 18.37 -2.72
N MET A 328 2.42 17.77 -3.70
CA MET A 328 3.79 17.30 -3.70
C MET A 328 4.53 18.13 -4.74
N THR A 329 5.28 19.13 -4.32
CA THR A 329 6.06 19.98 -5.22
C THR A 329 7.43 19.35 -5.46
N ILE A 330 7.84 19.28 -6.73
CA ILE A 330 9.11 18.66 -7.15
C ILE A 330 10.00 19.77 -7.71
N GLY A 331 11.15 20.00 -7.08
CA GLY A 331 12.18 20.92 -7.54
C GLY A 331 13.04 20.35 -8.67
N ASP A 332 13.84 21.22 -9.29
CA ASP A 332 14.67 20.86 -10.46
C ASP A 332 15.68 19.73 -10.20
N GLU A 333 16.18 19.63 -8.98
CA GLU A 333 17.10 18.56 -8.54
C GLU A 333 16.37 17.31 -8.03
N GLY A 334 15.03 17.28 -8.08
CA GLY A 334 14.20 16.19 -7.57
C GLY A 334 13.93 16.29 -6.06
N THR A 335 14.21 17.43 -5.44
CA THR A 335 13.77 17.72 -4.07
C THR A 335 12.26 17.73 -4.00
N VAL A 336 11.69 17.16 -2.95
CA VAL A 336 10.25 17.04 -2.76
C VAL A 336 9.81 17.79 -1.52
N ARG A 337 8.70 18.52 -1.64
CA ARG A 337 8.02 19.16 -0.50
C ARG A 337 6.54 18.86 -0.56
N PHE A 338 5.95 18.59 0.61
CA PHE A 338 4.52 18.35 0.74
C PHE A 338 3.84 19.55 1.38
N ASP A 339 2.64 19.85 0.90
CA ASP A 339 1.69 20.76 1.53
C ASP A 339 0.30 20.13 1.46
N VAL A 340 -0.13 19.51 2.56
CA VAL A 340 -1.37 18.75 2.67
C VAL A 340 -2.12 19.19 3.93
N PRO A 341 -2.67 20.42 3.92
CA PRO A 341 -3.34 20.97 5.09
C PRO A 341 -4.63 20.20 5.40
N LEU A 342 -4.75 19.76 6.65
CA LEU A 342 -6.00 19.18 7.14
C LEU A 342 -7.09 20.27 7.19
N ARG A 343 -8.26 19.97 6.62
CA ARG A 343 -9.42 20.84 6.61
C ARG A 343 -10.35 20.54 7.78
N ASP A 344 -11.36 21.37 8.01
CA ASP A 344 -12.30 21.17 9.11
C ASP A 344 -13.07 19.83 9.00
N ALA A 345 -13.38 19.40 7.79
CA ALA A 345 -14.01 18.08 7.55
C ALA A 345 -13.08 16.93 7.97
N ASP A 346 -11.78 17.04 7.65
CA ASP A 346 -10.77 16.03 8.02
C ASP A 346 -10.63 15.99 9.56
N ARG A 347 -10.53 17.16 10.22
CA ARG A 347 -10.40 17.24 11.68
C ARG A 347 -11.61 16.63 12.40
N LYS A 348 -12.83 16.95 11.94
CA LYS A 348 -14.06 16.35 12.49
C LYS A 348 -14.10 14.84 12.32
N ARG A 349 -13.64 14.34 11.17
CA ARG A 349 -13.51 12.90 10.92
C ARG A 349 -12.51 12.26 11.86
N MET A 350 -11.36 12.91 12.07
CA MET A 350 -10.33 12.44 13.00
C MET A 350 -10.85 12.39 14.46
N GLU A 351 -11.61 13.40 14.90
CA GLU A 351 -12.26 13.41 16.23
C GLU A 351 -13.23 12.22 16.37
N ALA A 352 -14.03 11.95 15.33
CA ALA A 352 -14.96 10.83 15.32
C ALA A 352 -14.24 9.46 15.37
N VAL A 353 -13.09 9.32 14.72
CA VAL A 353 -12.24 8.10 14.79
C VAL A 353 -11.74 7.85 16.21
N VAL A 354 -11.32 8.91 16.93
CA VAL A 354 -10.90 8.78 18.35
C VAL A 354 -12.04 8.29 19.21
N ALA A 355 -13.26 8.86 19.02
CA ALA A 355 -14.45 8.42 19.76
C ALA A 355 -14.82 6.96 19.44
N ASP A 356 -14.70 6.56 18.16
CA ASP A 356 -14.97 5.19 17.69
C ASP A 356 -14.01 4.18 18.34
N GLN A 357 -12.70 4.47 18.38
CA GLN A 357 -11.74 3.61 19.08
C GLN A 357 -12.04 3.50 20.59
N GLY A 358 -12.49 4.59 21.21
CA GLY A 358 -12.94 4.58 22.60
C GLY A 358 -14.13 3.64 22.83
N ALA A 359 -15.11 3.67 21.93
CA ALA A 359 -16.28 2.77 22.00
C ALA A 359 -15.86 1.31 21.80
N LEU A 360 -15.00 1.01 20.82
CA LEU A 360 -14.47 -0.35 20.60
C LEU A 360 -13.70 -0.86 21.83
N ALA A 361 -12.86 -0.01 22.45
CA ALA A 361 -12.14 -0.34 23.66
C ALA A 361 -13.09 -0.70 24.81
N GLY A 362 -14.18 0.03 24.99
CA GLY A 362 -15.21 -0.25 26.02
C GLY A 362 -15.86 -1.63 25.87
N HIS A 363 -15.91 -2.20 24.68
CA HIS A 363 -16.42 -3.55 24.43
C HIS A 363 -15.35 -4.65 24.61
N LEU A 364 -14.06 -4.32 24.42
CA LEU A 364 -13.00 -5.32 24.35
C LEU A 364 -12.12 -5.39 25.60
N GLY A 365 -12.07 -4.30 26.38
CA GLY A 365 -11.20 -4.21 27.55
C GLY A 365 -10.81 -2.78 27.85
N ARG A 366 -9.53 -2.48 28.00
CA ARG A 366 -9.05 -1.14 28.33
C ARG A 366 -7.81 -0.80 27.50
N PHE A 367 -7.61 0.49 27.24
CA PHE A 367 -6.35 0.95 26.66
C PHE A 367 -5.18 0.58 27.60
N ARG A 368 -4.07 0.22 26.96
CA ARG A 368 -2.83 0.05 27.67
C ARG A 368 -2.28 1.42 28.08
N VAL A 369 -1.87 1.56 29.34
CA VAL A 369 -1.27 2.80 29.85
C VAL A 369 -0.02 3.17 29.04
N GLY A 370 0.03 4.40 28.57
CA GLY A 370 1.12 4.92 27.73
C GLY A 370 1.03 4.57 26.25
N VAL A 371 -0.03 3.85 25.83
CA VAL A 371 -0.31 3.53 24.42
C VAL A 371 -1.81 3.74 24.11
N GLU A 372 -2.39 4.78 24.70
CA GLU A 372 -3.73 5.29 24.40
C GLU A 372 -3.79 5.77 22.95
N PRO A 373 -4.99 6.05 22.38
CA PRO A 373 -5.12 6.51 21.00
C PRO A 373 -4.23 7.71 20.69
N GLN A 374 -3.33 7.53 19.75
CA GLN A 374 -2.43 8.58 19.26
C GLN A 374 -2.32 8.54 17.74
N TRP A 375 -2.30 9.71 17.13
CA TRP A 375 -2.08 9.82 15.70
C TRP A 375 -0.62 9.56 15.39
N MET A 376 -0.40 8.61 14.49
CA MET A 376 0.95 8.27 14.04
C MET A 376 1.31 9.07 12.79
N THR A 377 2.48 9.66 12.82
CA THR A 377 3.16 10.19 11.64
C THR A 377 3.94 9.05 10.99
N LEU A 378 3.22 8.15 10.30
CA LEU A 378 3.87 7.07 9.57
C LEU A 378 4.15 7.50 8.15
N GLY A 379 5.39 7.49 7.78
CA GLY A 379 5.83 7.77 6.44
C GLY A 379 5.48 6.72 5.40
N PHE A 380 5.04 5.58 5.83
CA PHE A 380 4.43 4.56 4.98
C PHE A 380 2.93 4.84 4.73
N ALA A 381 2.47 6.02 5.12
CA ALA A 381 1.11 6.45 4.91
C ALA A 381 0.79 6.34 3.41
N HIS A 382 -0.12 5.48 3.10
CA HIS A 382 -0.63 5.14 1.79
C HIS A 382 -0.95 6.39 0.95
N VAL A 383 0.10 7.04 0.43
CA VAL A 383 -0.02 8.24 -0.41
C VAL A 383 -0.63 7.85 -1.74
N MET A 384 -1.67 8.58 -2.17
CA MET A 384 -2.41 8.38 -3.40
C MET A 384 -2.60 9.71 -4.13
N GLY A 385 -3.08 9.67 -5.37
CA GLY A 385 -3.51 10.85 -6.12
C GLY A 385 -2.41 11.67 -6.77
N THR A 386 -1.13 11.40 -6.52
CA THR A 386 0.00 12.18 -7.03
C THR A 386 0.14 12.20 -8.55
N CYS A 387 -0.44 11.20 -9.23
CA CYS A 387 -0.51 11.06 -10.69
C CYS A 387 -1.95 10.72 -11.10
N ARG A 388 -2.93 11.39 -10.50
CA ARG A 388 -4.36 11.13 -10.58
C ARG A 388 -4.83 10.76 -11.99
N MET A 389 -5.64 9.69 -12.13
CA MET A 389 -6.33 9.36 -13.38
C MET A 389 -7.66 10.10 -13.51
N GLY A 390 -8.16 10.18 -14.74
CA GLY A 390 -9.46 10.79 -15.03
C GLY A 390 -9.94 10.49 -16.44
N ASP A 391 -11.17 10.94 -16.76
CA ASP A 391 -11.84 10.66 -18.05
C ASP A 391 -11.50 11.65 -19.15
N SER A 392 -10.88 12.78 -18.81
CA SER A 392 -10.59 13.87 -19.78
C SER A 392 -9.26 14.55 -19.47
N ASP A 393 -8.61 15.04 -20.54
CA ASP A 393 -7.39 15.87 -20.46
C ASP A 393 -7.76 17.34 -20.23
N ASP A 394 -8.32 17.62 -19.06
CA ASP A 394 -8.77 18.98 -18.67
C ASP A 394 -7.81 19.65 -17.66
N GLY A 395 -6.66 19.04 -17.42
CA GLY A 395 -5.65 19.51 -16.46
C GLY A 395 -5.92 19.09 -15.02
N THR A 396 -6.99 18.34 -14.72
CA THR A 396 -7.29 17.81 -13.37
C THR A 396 -6.75 16.40 -13.13
N CYS A 397 -6.19 15.77 -14.16
CA CYS A 397 -5.58 14.44 -14.08
C CYS A 397 -4.29 14.37 -14.92
N VAL A 398 -3.47 13.36 -14.63
CA VAL A 398 -2.17 13.10 -15.30
C VAL A 398 -2.29 12.00 -16.33
N ALA A 399 -3.20 11.06 -16.12
CA ALA A 399 -3.38 9.89 -16.94
C ALA A 399 -4.88 9.63 -17.23
N ASP A 400 -5.15 8.90 -18.30
CA ASP A 400 -6.50 8.42 -18.62
C ASP A 400 -6.93 7.28 -17.69
N GLY A 401 -8.15 6.78 -17.89
CA GLY A 401 -8.72 5.71 -17.09
C GLY A 401 -8.00 4.37 -17.19
N PHE A 402 -7.06 4.21 -18.13
CA PHE A 402 -6.21 3.04 -18.28
C PHE A 402 -4.77 3.28 -17.81
N GLY A 403 -4.51 4.42 -17.16
CA GLY A 403 -3.18 4.77 -16.67
C GLY A 403 -2.22 5.29 -17.73
N ARG A 404 -2.68 5.54 -18.97
CA ARG A 404 -1.85 6.14 -20.01
C ARG A 404 -1.68 7.64 -19.74
N VAL A 405 -0.44 8.10 -19.70
CA VAL A 405 -0.14 9.52 -19.50
C VAL A 405 -0.66 10.35 -20.66
N TRP A 406 -1.44 11.40 -20.37
CA TRP A 406 -1.99 12.30 -21.38
C TRP A 406 -0.90 12.90 -22.28
N GLY A 407 -1.19 12.97 -23.56
CA GLY A 407 -0.23 13.45 -24.57
C GLY A 407 0.84 12.43 -24.97
N THR A 408 0.73 11.17 -24.51
CA THR A 408 1.62 10.07 -24.92
C THR A 408 0.82 8.88 -25.47
N ASP A 409 1.48 8.06 -26.30
CA ASP A 409 0.85 6.87 -26.91
C ASP A 409 1.23 5.58 -26.18
N SER A 410 2.41 5.52 -25.55
CA SER A 410 2.99 4.27 -25.04
C SER A 410 3.66 4.40 -23.67
N LEU A 411 3.31 5.45 -22.92
CA LEU A 411 3.73 5.62 -21.53
C LEU A 411 2.54 5.40 -20.60
N TYR A 412 2.67 4.43 -19.72
CA TYR A 412 1.65 4.03 -18.75
C TYR A 412 2.16 4.11 -17.32
N LEU A 413 1.25 4.25 -16.38
CA LEU A 413 1.53 4.25 -14.94
C LEU A 413 0.87 3.04 -14.28
N ALA A 414 1.59 2.42 -13.34
CA ALA A 414 1.09 1.33 -12.50
C ALA A 414 1.43 1.63 -11.03
N THR A 415 0.62 2.46 -10.40
CA THR A 415 0.87 2.98 -9.05
C THR A 415 -0.43 3.37 -8.36
N VAL A 416 -0.45 3.31 -7.03
CA VAL A 416 -1.56 3.87 -6.24
C VAL A 416 -1.65 5.41 -6.39
N GLY A 417 -0.63 6.06 -6.93
CA GLY A 417 -0.68 7.48 -7.31
C GLY A 417 -1.76 7.81 -8.36
N LEU A 418 -2.26 6.82 -9.11
CA LEU A 418 -3.38 6.96 -10.06
C LEU A 418 -4.74 7.13 -9.39
N ILE A 419 -4.90 6.67 -8.15
CA ILE A 419 -6.20 6.63 -7.45
C ILE A 419 -6.75 8.05 -7.31
N PRO A 420 -7.94 8.35 -7.88
CA PRO A 420 -8.42 9.72 -8.02
C PRO A 420 -9.21 10.24 -6.80
N THR A 421 -9.49 9.37 -5.83
CA THR A 421 -10.29 9.67 -4.64
C THR A 421 -9.57 9.24 -3.39
N SER A 422 -10.04 9.69 -2.21
CA SER A 422 -9.54 9.18 -0.94
C SER A 422 -10.05 7.77 -0.69
N LEU A 423 -9.14 6.83 -0.40
CA LEU A 423 -9.51 5.53 0.14
C LEU A 423 -9.20 5.49 1.64
N ALA A 424 -10.05 4.83 2.41
CA ALA A 424 -9.75 4.46 3.79
C ALA A 424 -9.03 3.12 3.89
N VAL A 425 -9.25 2.23 2.92
CA VAL A 425 -8.63 0.90 2.88
C VAL A 425 -7.18 0.94 2.38
N ASN A 426 -6.40 -0.11 2.69
CA ASN A 426 -5.05 -0.28 2.15
C ASN A 426 -5.09 -0.32 0.61
N PRO A 427 -4.36 0.55 -0.11
CA PRO A 427 -4.59 0.76 -1.54
C PRO A 427 -3.88 -0.23 -2.46
N THR A 428 -3.04 -1.14 -1.95
CA THR A 428 -2.21 -2.02 -2.79
C THR A 428 -3.04 -2.94 -3.68
N LEU A 429 -4.10 -3.56 -3.15
CA LEU A 429 -5.01 -4.41 -3.93
C LEU A 429 -5.66 -3.61 -5.07
N THR A 430 -6.15 -2.40 -4.77
CA THR A 430 -6.74 -1.49 -5.76
C THR A 430 -5.72 -1.12 -6.84
N GLY A 431 -4.49 -0.78 -6.44
CA GLY A 431 -3.41 -0.48 -7.38
C GLY A 431 -3.04 -1.68 -8.28
N ALA A 432 -3.07 -2.90 -7.75
CA ALA A 432 -2.86 -4.12 -8.52
C ALA A 432 -4.00 -4.37 -9.53
N ALA A 433 -5.25 -4.15 -9.13
CA ALA A 433 -6.41 -4.23 -10.02
C ALA A 433 -6.31 -3.24 -11.19
N LEU A 434 -5.92 -1.99 -10.92
CA LEU A 434 -5.67 -0.98 -11.96
C LEU A 434 -4.53 -1.41 -12.90
N ALA A 435 -3.45 -1.97 -12.36
CA ALA A 435 -2.30 -2.42 -13.15
C ALA A 435 -2.68 -3.56 -14.11
N ILE A 436 -3.50 -4.51 -13.67
CA ILE A 436 -4.01 -5.58 -14.53
C ILE A 436 -4.88 -4.98 -15.65
N ARG A 437 -5.78 -4.05 -15.31
CA ARG A 437 -6.61 -3.34 -16.30
C ARG A 437 -5.78 -2.57 -17.32
N THR A 438 -4.72 -1.90 -16.87
CA THR A 438 -3.74 -1.23 -17.74
C THR A 438 -3.07 -2.23 -18.69
N ALA A 439 -2.60 -3.37 -18.18
CA ALA A 439 -1.96 -4.39 -19.01
C ALA A 439 -2.92 -4.93 -20.07
N ASP A 440 -4.15 -5.25 -19.70
CA ASP A 440 -5.17 -5.75 -20.62
C ASP A 440 -5.50 -4.75 -21.72
N HIS A 441 -5.55 -3.45 -21.37
CA HIS A 441 -5.71 -2.37 -22.37
C HIS A 441 -4.53 -2.31 -23.35
N VAL A 442 -3.30 -2.39 -22.85
CA VAL A 442 -2.09 -2.38 -23.69
C VAL A 442 -2.02 -3.61 -24.61
N LEU A 443 -2.47 -4.76 -24.11
CA LEU A 443 -2.47 -6.02 -24.89
C LEU A 443 -3.53 -6.06 -25.98
N ALA A 444 -4.60 -5.30 -25.82
CA ALA A 444 -5.71 -5.23 -26.77
C ALA A 444 -5.46 -4.23 -27.91
N ASN A 445 -4.49 -3.32 -27.78
CA ASN A 445 -4.17 -2.26 -28.75
C ASN A 445 -2.77 -2.41 -29.31
#